data_a7f140df39266fbe8ef15bd7955c246c
#
_entry.id   a7f140df39266fbe8ef15bd7955c246c
#
_cell.length_a   1.000
_cell.length_b   1.000
_cell.length_c   1.000
_cell.angle_alpha   90.00
_cell.angle_beta   90.00
_cell.angle_gamma   90.00
#
_symmetry.space_group_name_H-M   'P 1'
#
loop_
_entity.id
_entity.type
_entity.pdbx_description
1 polymer ?
#
loop_
_entity_poly.entity_id
_entity_poly.type
_entity_poly.pdbx_seq_one_letter_code
_entity_poly.pdbx_strand_id
1 'polypeptide(L)'
;QLFSGDESVLMYEDGFYTPEEADAKGRMKQYFKFPYLNPCDVITPPDWVADTVWYQIMPDRFCKGSDHPRRMPQKEWEDREGITGFDFFGGDLRGIIQRLPYLKDLGISGIYLLPVFLSNSNHKYNTFDYTRIDPDFGTEEDLVELVRSAHSMGIRVMLDAVFNHSGTEFAPWQDVWEKGEASRYFDWFCIHKRPFERKNASLRDGRFDGVAFLDSMPKLNTGNPEVQQYFADICTHWVRDWGIDGIRFDVGNEVSHSFLKYLNRTLKKLNPELFLLGEIWMDSAQWLQGDEYDSVMNYPFMESLQNFWVDKTADSRDFMYAMNRVYSMYPEQINRVLFNHLDTHDTMRARTRCADLDTFYIQQAVLMTLPGTVCIYYGTEIAMEGGHDPDCRKTMPWRQIEAGEFRYSQELTKGLIALRKTYPQLRGEKIIWHHDEQHPRLICYDRPGET
;
A
#
# COMPACT_ATOMS: atom_id res chain seq x y z
N GLN A 1 -3.04 23.86 27.47
CA GLN A 1 -3.79 23.62 28.70
C GLN A 1 -4.71 22.42 28.46
N LEU A 2 -4.69 21.47 29.37
CA LEU A 2 -5.56 20.30 29.35
C LEU A 2 -6.64 20.48 30.43
N PHE A 3 -7.85 20.02 30.14
CA PHE A 3 -9.01 20.10 31.04
C PHE A 3 -9.55 18.70 31.35
N SER A 4 -9.95 18.46 32.60
CA SER A 4 -10.66 17.27 33.03
C SER A 4 -11.73 17.70 34.04
N GLY A 5 -12.97 17.81 33.59
CA GLY A 5 -14.04 18.45 34.36
C GLY A 5 -13.70 19.92 34.67
N ASP A 6 -13.75 20.28 35.94
CA ASP A 6 -13.39 21.63 36.43
C ASP A 6 -11.88 21.82 36.70
N GLU A 7 -11.08 20.77 36.58
CA GLU A 7 -9.64 20.83 36.76
C GLU A 7 -8.92 21.13 35.45
N SER A 8 -7.81 21.89 35.52
CA SER A 8 -6.96 22.13 34.38
C SER A 8 -5.48 22.08 34.74
N VAL A 9 -4.68 21.58 33.81
CA VAL A 9 -3.23 21.57 33.93
C VAL A 9 -2.60 22.18 32.70
N LEU A 10 -1.44 22.79 32.87
CA LEU A 10 -0.56 23.25 31.80
C LEU A 10 0.48 22.17 31.53
N MET A 11 0.58 21.73 30.32
CA MET A 11 1.60 20.79 29.86
C MET A 11 2.74 21.59 29.20
N TYR A 12 3.95 21.41 29.72
CA TYR A 12 5.21 21.93 29.19
C TYR A 12 6.11 20.78 28.76
N GLU A 13 7.25 21.06 28.16
CA GLU A 13 8.22 20.05 27.73
C GLU A 13 8.77 19.22 28.91
N ASP A 14 8.83 19.82 30.11
CA ASP A 14 9.40 19.22 31.33
C ASP A 14 8.35 18.67 32.32
N GLY A 15 7.05 18.71 31.98
CA GLY A 15 6.00 18.13 32.83
C GLY A 15 4.67 18.85 32.83
N PHE A 16 3.81 18.44 33.76
CA PHE A 16 2.47 19.00 33.96
C PHE A 16 2.49 19.90 35.20
N TYR A 17 1.83 21.03 35.12
CA TYR A 17 1.80 22.07 36.16
C TYR A 17 0.38 22.62 36.31
N THR A 18 -0.02 22.91 37.56
CA THR A 18 -1.20 23.75 37.75
C THR A 18 -0.92 25.17 37.23
N PRO A 19 -1.95 25.97 36.93
CA PRO A 19 -1.77 27.38 36.54
C PRO A 19 -0.90 28.17 37.55
N GLU A 20 -1.13 27.94 38.86
CA GLU A 20 -0.38 28.60 39.95
C GLU A 20 1.08 28.18 39.96
N GLU A 21 1.40 26.89 39.81
CA GLU A 21 2.77 26.39 39.73
C GLU A 21 3.51 26.95 38.51
N ALA A 22 2.83 27.03 37.37
CA ALA A 22 3.39 27.58 36.15
C ALA A 22 3.71 29.06 36.27
N ASP A 23 2.85 29.84 36.94
CA ASP A 23 3.07 31.25 37.20
C ASP A 23 4.19 31.48 38.23
N ALA A 24 4.28 30.66 39.27
CA ALA A 24 5.31 30.74 40.31
C ALA A 24 6.73 30.40 39.80
N LYS A 25 6.88 29.65 38.74
CA LYS A 25 8.18 29.27 38.16
C LYS A 25 8.97 30.45 37.61
N GLY A 26 8.36 31.60 37.31
CA GLY A 26 9.02 32.86 36.89
C GLY A 26 9.97 32.73 35.68
N ARG A 27 9.87 31.64 34.93
CA ARG A 27 10.71 31.33 33.78
C ARG A 27 10.04 31.78 32.49
N MET A 28 10.84 31.95 31.43
CA MET A 28 10.29 32.02 30.08
C MET A 28 9.39 30.79 29.88
N LYS A 29 8.11 31.06 29.68
CA LYS A 29 7.12 29.99 29.47
C LYS A 29 7.56 29.16 28.26
N GLN A 30 7.72 27.87 28.46
CA GLN A 30 7.94 26.91 27.38
C GLN A 30 6.62 26.69 26.69
N TYR A 31 6.57 26.99 25.41
CA TYR A 31 5.39 26.75 24.59
C TYR A 31 5.66 25.58 23.66
N PHE A 32 4.65 24.79 23.39
CA PHE A 32 4.72 23.88 22.26
C PHE A 32 4.99 24.68 21.00
N LYS A 33 6.03 24.28 20.28
CA LYS A 33 6.33 24.88 18.98
C LYS A 33 5.40 24.26 17.96
N PHE A 34 4.73 25.10 17.18
CA PHE A 34 4.06 24.62 15.98
C PHE A 34 5.14 24.24 14.97
N PRO A 35 5.22 22.97 14.54
CA PRO A 35 6.23 22.53 13.57
C PRO A 35 6.01 23.15 12.19
N TYR A 36 4.79 23.57 11.88
CA TYR A 36 4.37 24.08 10.58
C TYR A 36 4.06 25.57 10.66
N LEU A 37 5.10 26.39 10.60
CA LEU A 37 4.95 27.86 10.64
C LEU A 37 4.77 28.49 9.25
N ASN A 38 5.10 27.75 8.19
CA ASN A 38 4.92 28.20 6.81
C ASN A 38 3.88 27.34 6.10
N PRO A 39 3.07 27.91 5.21
CA PRO A 39 2.09 27.13 4.44
C PRO A 39 2.72 25.98 3.62
N CYS A 40 3.98 26.12 3.19
CA CYS A 40 4.70 25.09 2.46
C CYS A 40 5.11 23.88 3.33
N ASP A 41 5.07 24.03 4.66
CA ASP A 41 5.40 22.94 5.59
C ASP A 41 4.14 22.13 5.99
N VAL A 42 2.95 22.59 5.59
CA VAL A 42 1.70 21.88 5.87
C VAL A 42 1.60 20.65 4.99
N ILE A 43 1.43 19.50 5.63
CA ILE A 43 1.26 18.21 4.93
C ILE A 43 -0.14 18.18 4.28
N THR A 44 -0.17 18.01 2.97
CA THR A 44 -1.41 18.04 2.18
C THR A 44 -1.50 16.83 1.24
N PRO A 45 -1.82 15.63 1.77
CA PRO A 45 -2.18 14.51 0.89
C PRO A 45 -3.40 14.88 0.03
N PRO A 46 -3.57 14.32 -1.16
CA PRO A 46 -4.73 14.60 -1.99
C PRO A 46 -6.05 14.25 -1.26
N ASP A 47 -6.97 15.20 -1.18
CA ASP A 47 -8.23 15.04 -0.40
C ASP A 47 -9.07 13.86 -0.87
N TRP A 48 -9.07 13.58 -2.18
CA TRP A 48 -9.84 12.50 -2.78
C TRP A 48 -9.45 11.09 -2.25
N VAL A 49 -8.25 10.92 -1.68
CA VAL A 49 -7.75 9.63 -1.18
C VAL A 49 -8.57 9.13 -0.01
N ALA A 50 -8.97 10.01 0.93
CA ALA A 50 -9.79 9.65 2.08
C ALA A 50 -11.17 9.08 1.68
N ASP A 51 -11.69 9.53 0.53
CA ASP A 51 -12.98 9.10 -0.02
C ASP A 51 -12.89 7.84 -0.88
N THR A 52 -11.66 7.37 -1.16
CA THR A 52 -11.43 6.24 -2.06
C THR A 52 -11.52 4.91 -1.31
N VAL A 53 -12.21 3.97 -1.92
CA VAL A 53 -12.14 2.55 -1.57
C VAL A 53 -11.36 1.86 -2.67
N TRP A 54 -10.16 1.42 -2.31
CA TRP A 54 -9.22 0.79 -3.21
C TRP A 54 -9.48 -0.71 -3.36
N TYR A 55 -9.11 -1.24 -4.51
CA TYR A 55 -9.13 -2.67 -4.79
C TYR A 55 -7.79 -3.09 -5.39
N GLN A 56 -7.04 -3.91 -4.66
CA GLN A 56 -5.72 -4.39 -5.07
C GLN A 56 -5.86 -5.58 -6.02
N ILE A 57 -5.23 -5.51 -7.18
CA ILE A 57 -5.31 -6.52 -8.25
C ILE A 57 -3.94 -7.09 -8.57
N MET A 58 -3.82 -8.42 -8.55
CA MET A 58 -2.73 -9.15 -9.19
C MET A 58 -3.18 -9.52 -10.62
N PRO A 59 -2.66 -8.87 -11.69
CA PRO A 59 -3.19 -9.03 -13.04
C PRO A 59 -3.25 -10.48 -13.52
N ASP A 60 -2.19 -11.26 -13.32
CA ASP A 60 -2.12 -12.68 -13.72
C ASP A 60 -3.27 -13.54 -13.14
N ARG A 61 -3.85 -13.13 -12.00
CA ARG A 61 -4.81 -13.93 -11.21
C ARG A 61 -6.22 -13.36 -11.20
N PHE A 62 -6.44 -12.19 -11.78
CA PHE A 62 -7.72 -11.50 -11.67
C PHE A 62 -8.72 -11.93 -12.76
N CYS A 63 -8.40 -11.71 -14.03
CA CYS A 63 -9.27 -12.10 -15.15
C CYS A 63 -8.49 -12.22 -16.45
N LYS A 64 -8.76 -13.28 -17.20
CA LYS A 64 -8.24 -13.49 -18.54
C LYS A 64 -9.18 -12.82 -19.54
N GLY A 65 -8.70 -11.82 -20.27
CA GLY A 65 -9.51 -10.99 -21.18
C GLY A 65 -9.18 -11.13 -22.65
N SER A 66 -8.02 -11.68 -22.98
CA SER A 66 -7.55 -11.85 -24.35
C SER A 66 -6.95 -13.23 -24.59
N ASP A 67 -6.97 -13.66 -25.85
CA ASP A 67 -6.40 -14.93 -26.29
C ASP A 67 -5.04 -14.75 -26.99
N HIS A 68 -4.33 -13.62 -26.73
CA HIS A 68 -3.01 -13.43 -27.31
C HIS A 68 -2.00 -14.47 -26.79
N PRO A 69 -1.00 -14.85 -27.60
CA PRO A 69 0.01 -15.81 -27.18
C PRO A 69 0.77 -15.32 -25.93
N ARG A 70 0.92 -16.20 -24.94
CA ARG A 70 1.70 -15.93 -23.73
C ARG A 70 3.11 -16.48 -23.88
N ARG A 71 4.08 -15.81 -23.26
CA ARG A 71 5.48 -16.25 -23.27
C ARG A 71 5.72 -17.49 -22.41
N MET A 72 4.96 -17.60 -21.32
CA MET A 72 5.11 -18.67 -20.34
C MET A 72 3.92 -19.67 -20.43
N PRO A 73 4.16 -20.98 -20.22
CA PRO A 73 3.10 -21.97 -20.09
C PRO A 73 2.12 -21.56 -18.99
N GLN A 74 0.83 -21.75 -19.25
CA GLN A 74 -0.23 -21.38 -18.30
C GLN A 74 -0.88 -22.58 -17.69
N LYS A 75 -1.18 -22.46 -16.39
CA LYS A 75 -2.04 -23.37 -15.65
C LYS A 75 -3.50 -23.09 -16.01
N GLU A 76 -4.34 -24.11 -15.91
CA GLU A 76 -5.78 -23.91 -16.09
C GLU A 76 -6.34 -22.96 -15.03
N TRP A 77 -7.22 -22.05 -15.43
CA TRP A 77 -7.76 -21.00 -14.57
C TRP A 77 -8.41 -21.53 -13.29
N GLU A 78 -9.11 -22.66 -13.42
CA GLU A 78 -9.84 -23.30 -12.32
C GLU A 78 -8.96 -24.22 -11.45
N ASP A 79 -7.70 -24.46 -11.84
CA ASP A 79 -6.75 -25.26 -11.06
C ASP A 79 -6.09 -24.39 -9.97
N ARG A 80 -6.85 -24.15 -8.90
CA ARG A 80 -6.58 -23.18 -7.85
C ARG A 80 -5.88 -23.77 -6.62
N GLU A 81 -5.63 -25.08 -6.61
CA GLU A 81 -4.96 -25.76 -5.51
C GLU A 81 -3.50 -26.08 -5.85
N GLY A 82 -2.65 -26.14 -4.80
CA GLY A 82 -1.24 -26.45 -4.95
C GLY A 82 -0.50 -25.46 -5.87
N ILE A 83 -0.87 -24.19 -5.82
CA ILE A 83 -0.25 -23.11 -6.60
C ILE A 83 1.20 -22.91 -6.14
N THR A 84 2.10 -22.81 -7.11
CA THR A 84 3.53 -22.50 -6.88
C THR A 84 3.85 -21.07 -7.29
N GLY A 85 4.99 -20.56 -6.83
CA GLY A 85 5.50 -19.22 -7.22
C GLY A 85 5.83 -19.11 -8.72
N PHE A 86 5.87 -20.21 -9.47
CA PHE A 86 6.17 -20.26 -10.90
C PHE A 86 4.95 -20.44 -11.80
N ASP A 87 3.75 -20.59 -11.24
CA ASP A 87 2.53 -20.81 -12.02
C ASP A 87 2.00 -19.51 -12.61
N PHE A 88 1.73 -19.52 -13.91
CA PHE A 88 1.07 -18.43 -14.63
C PHE A 88 -0.35 -18.86 -15.00
N PHE A 89 -1.30 -17.94 -14.88
CA PHE A 89 -2.71 -18.21 -15.19
C PHE A 89 -3.23 -17.38 -16.37
N GLY A 90 -2.51 -16.32 -16.74
CA GLY A 90 -2.78 -15.55 -17.95
C GLY A 90 -3.87 -14.51 -17.82
N GLY A 91 -4.15 -14.02 -16.60
CA GLY A 91 -4.89 -12.79 -16.43
C GLY A 91 -4.15 -11.60 -17.06
N ASP A 92 -4.88 -10.57 -17.49
CA ASP A 92 -4.34 -9.47 -18.27
C ASP A 92 -5.12 -8.16 -18.11
N LEU A 93 -4.60 -7.07 -18.70
CA LEU A 93 -5.22 -5.74 -18.65
C LEU A 93 -6.62 -5.72 -19.29
N ARG A 94 -6.83 -6.48 -20.38
CA ARG A 94 -8.14 -6.61 -21.02
C ARG A 94 -9.16 -7.28 -20.11
N GLY A 95 -8.75 -8.29 -19.35
CA GLY A 95 -9.58 -8.93 -18.34
C GLY A 95 -9.97 -7.96 -17.22
N ILE A 96 -9.05 -7.09 -16.79
CA ILE A 96 -9.36 -6.05 -15.81
C ILE A 96 -10.40 -5.07 -16.38
N ILE A 97 -10.22 -4.59 -17.63
CA ILE A 97 -11.18 -3.71 -18.30
C ILE A 97 -12.58 -4.35 -18.34
N GLN A 98 -12.68 -5.63 -18.69
CA GLN A 98 -13.96 -6.35 -18.72
C GLN A 98 -14.65 -6.43 -17.36
N ARG A 99 -13.88 -6.40 -16.27
CA ARG A 99 -14.37 -6.50 -14.88
C ARG A 99 -14.53 -5.15 -14.16
N LEU A 100 -14.25 -4.02 -14.81
CA LEU A 100 -14.52 -2.69 -14.24
C LEU A 100 -15.99 -2.50 -13.83
N PRO A 101 -17.00 -2.96 -14.60
CA PRO A 101 -18.40 -2.87 -14.15
C PRO A 101 -18.68 -3.61 -12.84
N TYR A 102 -18.06 -4.77 -12.61
CA TYR A 102 -18.14 -5.51 -11.36
C TYR A 102 -17.58 -4.68 -10.19
N LEU A 103 -16.40 -4.09 -10.37
CA LEU A 103 -15.77 -3.25 -9.34
C LEU A 103 -16.61 -2.00 -9.05
N LYS A 104 -17.18 -1.39 -10.09
CA LYS A 104 -18.07 -0.23 -9.94
C LYS A 104 -19.33 -0.61 -9.17
N ASP A 105 -19.97 -1.75 -9.47
CA ASP A 105 -21.15 -2.25 -8.76
C ASP A 105 -20.85 -2.56 -7.30
N LEU A 106 -19.68 -3.12 -7.00
CA LEU A 106 -19.20 -3.34 -5.62
C LEU A 106 -19.01 -2.02 -4.86
N GLY A 107 -18.83 -0.90 -5.56
CA GLY A 107 -18.63 0.41 -4.97
C GLY A 107 -17.16 0.84 -4.92
N ILE A 108 -16.26 0.14 -5.60
CA ILE A 108 -14.84 0.50 -5.71
C ILE A 108 -14.70 1.84 -6.43
N SER A 109 -13.77 2.68 -5.95
CA SER A 109 -13.44 3.98 -6.54
C SER A 109 -11.94 4.19 -6.81
N GLY A 110 -11.11 3.20 -6.49
CA GLY A 110 -9.71 3.14 -6.89
C GLY A 110 -9.24 1.70 -7.11
N ILE A 111 -8.40 1.47 -8.11
CA ILE A 111 -7.70 0.19 -8.31
C ILE A 111 -6.21 0.40 -8.10
N TYR A 112 -5.59 -0.54 -7.41
CA TYR A 112 -4.17 -0.64 -7.24
C TYR A 112 -3.68 -1.90 -7.95
N LEU A 113 -2.88 -1.73 -9.00
CA LEU A 113 -2.32 -2.83 -9.78
C LEU A 113 -0.94 -3.21 -9.25
N LEU A 114 -0.73 -4.50 -8.96
CA LEU A 114 0.62 -5.04 -8.80
C LEU A 114 1.42 -4.77 -10.08
N PRO A 115 2.77 -4.86 -10.04
CA PRO A 115 3.60 -4.45 -11.16
C PRO A 115 3.14 -5.04 -12.51
N VAL A 116 3.15 -4.21 -13.54
CA VAL A 116 2.68 -4.57 -14.91
C VAL A 116 3.80 -4.55 -15.94
N PHE A 117 5.03 -4.26 -15.50
CA PHE A 117 6.18 -4.05 -16.36
C PHE A 117 6.88 -5.35 -16.76
N LEU A 118 7.71 -5.26 -17.80
CA LEU A 118 8.39 -6.41 -18.37
C LEU A 118 9.21 -7.16 -17.31
N SER A 119 8.90 -8.45 -17.15
CA SER A 119 9.51 -9.35 -16.18
C SER A 119 9.29 -10.81 -16.61
N ASN A 120 10.05 -11.74 -16.03
CA ASN A 120 9.90 -13.18 -16.26
C ASN A 120 9.15 -13.92 -15.15
N SER A 121 8.66 -13.21 -14.12
CA SER A 121 7.80 -13.78 -13.07
C SER A 121 6.34 -13.43 -13.30
N ASN A 122 5.44 -14.15 -12.62
CA ASN A 122 4.00 -13.87 -12.64
C ASN A 122 3.64 -12.62 -11.82
N HIS A 123 4.41 -12.30 -10.78
CA HIS A 123 4.21 -11.16 -9.89
C HIS A 123 4.91 -9.87 -10.36
N LYS A 124 5.86 -9.96 -11.29
CA LYS A 124 6.60 -8.85 -11.93
C LYS A 124 7.49 -8.00 -10.99
N TYR A 125 7.69 -8.37 -9.73
CA TYR A 125 8.58 -7.63 -8.82
C TYR A 125 10.08 -7.72 -9.20
N ASN A 126 10.49 -8.65 -10.05
CA ASN A 126 11.80 -8.66 -10.68
C ASN A 126 11.76 -7.94 -12.04
N THR A 127 11.31 -6.69 -12.04
CA THR A 127 11.20 -5.85 -13.24
C THR A 127 12.56 -5.62 -13.90
N PHE A 128 12.63 -5.71 -15.21
CA PHE A 128 13.83 -5.41 -15.97
C PHE A 128 13.65 -4.40 -17.13
N ASP A 129 12.42 -3.96 -17.37
CA ASP A 129 12.16 -2.80 -18.21
C ASP A 129 10.92 -2.06 -17.70
N TYR A 130 11.12 -0.90 -17.11
CA TYR A 130 10.07 -0.08 -16.49
C TYR A 130 9.34 0.82 -17.50
N THR A 131 9.78 0.82 -18.76
CA THR A 131 9.19 1.62 -19.84
C THR A 131 8.23 0.80 -20.72
N ARG A 132 8.17 -0.51 -20.48
CA ARG A 132 7.37 -1.44 -21.30
C ARG A 132 6.42 -2.24 -20.44
N ILE A 133 5.18 -2.28 -20.87
CA ILE A 133 4.19 -3.22 -20.33
C ILE A 133 4.61 -4.65 -20.69
N ASP A 134 4.44 -5.57 -19.75
CA ASP A 134 4.72 -6.97 -19.99
C ASP A 134 3.79 -7.53 -21.07
N PRO A 135 4.33 -8.12 -22.16
CA PRO A 135 3.50 -8.65 -23.26
C PRO A 135 2.48 -9.72 -22.80
N ASP A 136 2.73 -10.40 -21.67
CA ASP A 136 1.74 -11.34 -21.13
C ASP A 136 0.51 -10.62 -20.54
N PHE A 137 0.63 -9.34 -20.22
CA PHE A 137 -0.47 -8.51 -19.70
C PHE A 137 -1.12 -7.63 -20.76
N GLY A 138 -0.47 -7.40 -21.88
CA GLY A 138 -0.99 -6.58 -22.97
C GLY A 138 0.01 -5.54 -23.48
N THR A 139 -0.51 -4.43 -23.96
CA THR A 139 0.28 -3.33 -24.54
C THR A 139 0.14 -2.06 -23.69
N GLU A 140 0.90 -1.03 -24.05
CA GLU A 140 0.76 0.31 -23.47
C GLU A 140 -0.64 0.89 -23.77
N GLU A 141 -1.16 0.66 -24.97
CA GLU A 141 -2.50 1.10 -25.36
C GLU A 141 -3.58 0.42 -24.51
N ASP A 142 -3.39 -0.85 -24.13
CA ASP A 142 -4.29 -1.56 -23.21
C ASP A 142 -4.29 -0.92 -21.82
N LEU A 143 -3.12 -0.49 -21.32
CA LEU A 143 -3.04 0.21 -20.04
C LEU A 143 -3.72 1.59 -20.12
N VAL A 144 -3.46 2.37 -21.17
CA VAL A 144 -4.11 3.68 -21.38
C VAL A 144 -5.63 3.52 -21.49
N GLU A 145 -6.10 2.47 -22.19
CA GLU A 145 -7.53 2.16 -22.27
C GLU A 145 -8.10 1.77 -20.90
N LEU A 146 -7.38 0.99 -20.12
CA LEU A 146 -7.78 0.65 -18.74
C LEU A 146 -7.95 1.91 -17.90
N VAL A 147 -6.95 2.80 -17.88
CA VAL A 147 -7.01 4.06 -17.12
C VAL A 147 -8.19 4.92 -17.58
N ARG A 148 -8.35 5.13 -18.87
CA ARG A 148 -9.48 5.91 -19.42
C ARG A 148 -10.84 5.30 -19.07
N SER A 149 -10.97 3.98 -19.19
CA SER A 149 -12.21 3.27 -18.87
C SER A 149 -12.54 3.32 -17.38
N ALA A 150 -11.53 3.16 -16.52
CA ALA A 150 -11.66 3.31 -15.07
C ALA A 150 -12.11 4.74 -14.70
N HIS A 151 -11.46 5.77 -15.26
CA HIS A 151 -11.83 7.16 -15.04
C HIS A 151 -13.25 7.49 -15.48
N SER A 152 -13.71 6.93 -16.61
CA SER A 152 -15.09 7.11 -17.08
C SER A 152 -16.14 6.58 -16.11
N MET A 153 -15.75 5.64 -15.24
CA MET A 153 -16.57 5.06 -14.16
C MET A 153 -16.31 5.70 -12.81
N GLY A 154 -15.43 6.73 -12.71
CA GLY A 154 -15.04 7.36 -11.47
C GLY A 154 -14.14 6.47 -10.61
N ILE A 155 -13.31 5.62 -11.22
CA ILE A 155 -12.35 4.75 -10.56
C ILE A 155 -10.94 5.28 -10.85
N ARG A 156 -10.17 5.57 -9.82
CA ARG A 156 -8.76 5.98 -9.88
C ARG A 156 -7.85 4.78 -10.14
N VAL A 157 -6.65 5.03 -10.68
CA VAL A 157 -5.68 3.97 -10.98
C VAL A 157 -4.33 4.27 -10.35
N MET A 158 -3.80 3.32 -9.57
CA MET A 158 -2.49 3.37 -8.95
C MET A 158 -1.64 2.20 -9.46
N LEU A 159 -0.39 2.50 -9.83
CA LEU A 159 0.60 1.50 -10.26
C LEU A 159 1.63 1.22 -9.16
N ASP A 160 2.21 0.03 -9.20
CA ASP A 160 3.31 -0.39 -8.33
C ASP A 160 4.67 -0.03 -8.95
N ALA A 161 5.54 0.59 -8.17
CA ALA A 161 6.87 1.05 -8.55
C ALA A 161 7.96 0.28 -7.79
N VAL A 162 8.61 -0.64 -8.48
CA VAL A 162 9.68 -1.49 -7.92
C VAL A 162 11.03 -0.81 -8.15
N PHE A 163 11.39 0.16 -7.30
CA PHE A 163 12.61 0.98 -7.47
C PHE A 163 13.71 0.69 -6.46
N ASN A 164 13.44 -0.16 -5.48
CA ASN A 164 14.47 -0.63 -4.54
C ASN A 164 15.47 -1.57 -5.21
N HIS A 165 15.02 -2.36 -6.18
CA HIS A 165 15.81 -3.38 -6.87
C HIS A 165 15.32 -3.54 -8.31
N SER A 166 16.06 -4.31 -9.10
CA SER A 166 15.65 -4.72 -10.45
C SER A 166 15.73 -6.24 -10.60
N GLY A 167 15.20 -6.77 -11.70
CA GLY A 167 15.53 -8.12 -12.13
C GLY A 167 16.93 -8.20 -12.75
N THR A 168 17.46 -9.41 -12.87
CA THR A 168 18.81 -9.65 -13.45
C THR A 168 18.91 -9.30 -14.93
N GLU A 169 17.78 -9.32 -15.67
CA GLU A 169 17.75 -8.96 -17.09
C GLU A 169 17.67 -7.44 -17.33
N PHE A 170 17.64 -6.62 -16.30
CA PHE A 170 17.71 -5.17 -16.45
C PHE A 170 19.00 -4.74 -17.15
N ALA A 171 18.88 -4.02 -18.26
CA ALA A 171 20.01 -3.73 -19.15
C ALA A 171 21.22 -3.09 -18.43
N PRO A 172 21.06 -2.13 -17.49
CA PRO A 172 22.17 -1.61 -16.70
C PRO A 172 22.85 -2.70 -15.85
N TRP A 173 22.09 -3.64 -15.25
CA TRP A 173 22.68 -4.74 -14.50
C TRP A 173 23.44 -5.71 -15.40
N GLN A 174 22.91 -6.03 -16.57
CA GLN A 174 23.62 -6.88 -17.55
C GLN A 174 24.94 -6.25 -17.98
N ASP A 175 25.00 -4.94 -18.21
CA ASP A 175 26.23 -4.24 -18.53
C ASP A 175 27.27 -4.32 -17.37
N VAL A 176 26.80 -4.17 -16.12
CA VAL A 176 27.64 -4.38 -14.92
C VAL A 176 28.12 -5.82 -14.82
N TRP A 177 27.23 -6.79 -15.08
CA TRP A 177 27.53 -8.21 -15.04
C TRP A 177 28.59 -8.64 -16.07
N GLU A 178 28.59 -7.99 -17.24
CA GLU A 178 29.57 -8.26 -18.31
C GLU A 178 30.89 -7.52 -18.14
N LYS A 179 30.84 -6.23 -17.76
CA LYS A 179 31.99 -5.33 -17.76
C LYS A 179 32.57 -5.08 -16.36
N GLY A 180 31.90 -5.51 -15.31
CA GLY A 180 32.32 -5.22 -13.94
C GLY A 180 32.44 -3.71 -13.70
N GLU A 181 33.55 -3.31 -13.10
CA GLU A 181 33.87 -1.92 -12.75
C GLU A 181 34.03 -0.97 -13.96
N ALA A 182 34.18 -1.51 -15.17
CA ALA A 182 34.24 -0.72 -16.39
C ALA A 182 32.83 -0.31 -16.93
N SER A 183 31.78 -0.82 -16.36
CA SER A 183 30.40 -0.42 -16.69
C SER A 183 30.13 1.01 -16.24
N ARG A 184 29.52 1.82 -17.10
CA ARG A 184 29.03 3.15 -16.71
C ARG A 184 27.91 3.09 -15.66
N TYR A 185 27.26 1.93 -15.50
CA TYR A 185 26.18 1.69 -14.56
C TYR A 185 26.64 1.05 -13.25
N PHE A 186 27.96 0.91 -13.04
CA PHE A 186 28.49 0.24 -11.85
C PHE A 186 27.95 0.85 -10.54
N ASP A 187 27.93 2.17 -10.46
CA ASP A 187 27.46 2.92 -9.29
C ASP A 187 25.93 3.04 -9.21
N TRP A 188 25.20 2.45 -10.16
CA TRP A 188 23.73 2.35 -10.10
C TRP A 188 23.25 1.28 -9.12
N PHE A 189 24.14 0.39 -8.70
CA PHE A 189 23.84 -0.72 -7.80
C PHE A 189 24.66 -0.64 -6.52
N CYS A 190 24.11 -1.25 -5.44
CA CYS A 190 24.80 -1.35 -4.16
C CYS A 190 25.86 -2.48 -4.21
N ILE A 191 27.06 -2.17 -4.71
CA ILE A 191 28.17 -3.10 -4.86
C ILE A 191 29.28 -2.75 -3.88
N HIS A 192 29.72 -3.70 -3.04
CA HIS A 192 30.61 -3.46 -1.92
C HIS A 192 32.05 -4.01 -2.12
N LYS A 193 32.21 -5.06 -2.91
CA LYS A 193 33.53 -5.72 -3.09
C LYS A 193 34.04 -5.61 -4.51
N ARG A 194 35.33 -5.34 -4.60
CA ARG A 194 36.10 -5.29 -5.87
C ARG A 194 37.21 -6.32 -5.83
N PRO A 195 37.64 -6.92 -6.95
CA PRO A 195 37.03 -6.78 -8.28
C PRO A 195 35.62 -7.43 -8.35
N PHE A 196 34.72 -6.82 -9.10
CA PHE A 196 33.41 -7.39 -9.39
C PHE A 196 33.51 -8.23 -10.67
N GLU A 197 33.57 -9.54 -10.50
CA GLU A 197 33.67 -10.49 -11.60
C GLU A 197 32.45 -11.42 -11.59
N ARG A 198 31.85 -11.62 -12.75
CA ARG A 198 30.65 -12.47 -12.94
C ARG A 198 30.74 -13.82 -12.25
N LYS A 199 31.85 -14.55 -12.43
CA LYS A 199 32.08 -15.90 -11.85
C LYS A 199 32.08 -15.93 -10.32
N ASN A 200 32.30 -14.77 -9.67
CA ASN A 200 32.44 -14.64 -8.23
C ASN A 200 31.33 -13.78 -7.60
N ALA A 201 30.41 -13.25 -8.41
CA ALA A 201 29.38 -12.35 -7.91
C ALA A 201 28.24 -13.15 -7.26
N SER A 202 28.04 -12.92 -5.96
CA SER A 202 26.93 -13.46 -5.18
C SER A 202 26.67 -12.58 -3.96
N LEU A 203 25.42 -12.50 -3.55
CA LEU A 203 25.03 -11.91 -2.28
C LEU A 203 25.66 -12.60 -1.07
N ARG A 204 25.86 -13.92 -1.15
CA ARG A 204 26.35 -14.75 -0.04
C ARG A 204 27.73 -14.36 0.45
N ASP A 205 28.57 -13.76 -0.40
CA ASP A 205 29.89 -13.26 -0.03
C ASP A 205 29.91 -11.74 0.25
N GLY A 206 28.73 -11.08 0.19
CA GLY A 206 28.57 -9.65 0.44
C GLY A 206 29.19 -8.77 -0.64
N ARG A 207 29.20 -9.20 -1.92
CA ARG A 207 29.69 -8.40 -3.04
C ARG A 207 28.74 -7.30 -3.44
N PHE A 208 27.45 -7.59 -3.41
CA PHE A 208 26.39 -6.63 -3.70
C PHE A 208 25.18 -6.91 -2.81
N ASP A 209 24.27 -5.95 -2.69
CA ASP A 209 23.01 -6.12 -1.99
C ASP A 209 21.90 -6.56 -2.95
N GLY A 210 20.92 -7.26 -2.40
CA GLY A 210 19.69 -7.63 -3.08
C GLY A 210 18.53 -7.74 -2.11
N VAL A 211 17.33 -7.52 -2.59
CA VAL A 211 16.12 -7.64 -1.76
C VAL A 211 15.92 -9.08 -1.32
N ALA A 212 15.48 -9.27 -0.09
CA ALA A 212 15.19 -10.57 0.51
C ALA A 212 16.37 -11.59 0.39
N PHE A 213 17.59 -11.09 0.28
CA PHE A 213 18.80 -11.91 0.08
C PHE A 213 18.79 -12.78 -1.19
N LEU A 214 18.14 -12.30 -2.25
CA LEU A 214 18.03 -12.98 -3.54
C LEU A 214 19.06 -12.44 -4.55
N ASP A 215 19.92 -13.31 -5.07
CA ASP A 215 20.86 -12.97 -6.15
C ASP A 215 20.16 -12.47 -7.42
N SER A 216 18.91 -12.85 -7.62
CA SER A 216 18.09 -12.50 -8.79
C SER A 216 17.48 -11.09 -8.74
N MET A 217 17.62 -10.38 -7.62
CA MET A 217 17.03 -9.05 -7.42
C MET A 217 18.04 -8.06 -6.86
N PRO A 218 19.05 -7.63 -7.68
CA PRO A 218 20.10 -6.72 -7.25
C PRO A 218 19.54 -5.36 -6.84
N LYS A 219 20.05 -4.87 -5.70
CA LYS A 219 19.63 -3.59 -5.11
C LYS A 219 20.15 -2.41 -5.89
N LEU A 220 19.26 -1.49 -6.23
CA LEU A 220 19.58 -0.23 -6.86
C LEU A 220 20.12 0.79 -5.84
N ASN A 221 21.12 1.54 -6.23
CA ASN A 221 21.63 2.68 -5.47
C ASN A 221 20.74 3.91 -5.74
N THR A 222 19.62 4.01 -5.03
CA THR A 222 18.67 5.12 -5.17
C THR A 222 19.21 6.45 -4.63
N GLY A 223 20.40 6.46 -4.01
CA GLY A 223 21.17 7.66 -3.70
C GLY A 223 21.90 8.25 -4.91
N ASN A 224 22.09 7.49 -6.00
CA ASN A 224 22.78 7.94 -7.21
C ASN A 224 21.87 8.90 -8.02
N PRO A 225 22.35 10.12 -8.37
CA PRO A 225 21.55 11.09 -9.13
C PRO A 225 21.09 10.61 -10.51
N GLU A 226 21.87 9.78 -11.21
CA GLU A 226 21.47 9.23 -12.51
C GLU A 226 20.30 8.23 -12.36
N VAL A 227 20.32 7.40 -11.30
CA VAL A 227 19.23 6.50 -10.94
C VAL A 227 17.97 7.30 -10.60
N GLN A 228 18.13 8.37 -9.81
CA GLN A 228 17.03 9.26 -9.44
C GLN A 228 16.37 9.89 -10.68
N GLN A 229 17.18 10.42 -11.60
CA GLN A 229 16.67 11.02 -12.84
C GLN A 229 15.98 9.98 -13.73
N TYR A 230 16.59 8.80 -13.88
CA TYR A 230 16.02 7.71 -14.69
C TYR A 230 14.60 7.34 -14.25
N PHE A 231 14.39 7.11 -12.96
CA PHE A 231 13.06 6.78 -12.44
C PHE A 231 12.11 7.97 -12.39
N ALA A 232 12.62 9.19 -12.21
CA ALA A 232 11.77 10.39 -12.29
C ALA A 232 11.21 10.60 -13.71
N ASP A 233 12.01 10.33 -14.74
CA ASP A 233 11.55 10.41 -16.15
C ASP A 233 10.49 9.34 -16.42
N ILE A 234 10.66 8.13 -15.90
CA ILE A 234 9.69 7.03 -16.00
C ILE A 234 8.37 7.41 -15.31
N CYS A 235 8.42 7.85 -14.05
CA CYS A 235 7.22 8.25 -13.33
C CYS A 235 6.52 9.45 -14.01
N THR A 236 7.30 10.39 -14.56
CA THR A 236 6.75 11.53 -15.32
C THR A 236 5.97 11.05 -16.54
N HIS A 237 6.49 10.06 -17.26
CA HIS A 237 5.80 9.43 -18.39
C HIS A 237 4.49 8.75 -17.92
N TRP A 238 4.53 7.94 -16.84
CA TRP A 238 3.33 7.28 -16.31
C TRP A 238 2.23 8.28 -15.94
N VAL A 239 2.60 9.37 -15.26
CA VAL A 239 1.64 10.38 -14.80
C VAL A 239 1.10 11.20 -15.98
N ARG A 240 1.97 11.66 -16.89
CA ARG A 240 1.59 12.58 -17.98
C ARG A 240 0.91 11.84 -19.14
N ASP A 241 1.46 10.69 -19.54
CA ASP A 241 1.07 10.04 -20.79
C ASP A 241 0.04 8.93 -20.57
N TRP A 242 0.11 8.21 -19.43
CA TRP A 242 -0.88 7.20 -19.07
C TRP A 242 -2.00 7.73 -18.16
N GLY A 243 -1.76 8.86 -17.47
CA GLY A 243 -2.77 9.53 -16.68
C GLY A 243 -3.11 8.82 -15.36
N ILE A 244 -2.15 8.12 -14.75
CA ILE A 244 -2.37 7.44 -13.47
C ILE A 244 -2.57 8.43 -12.32
N ASP A 245 -3.29 8.00 -11.27
CA ASP A 245 -3.64 8.83 -10.12
C ASP A 245 -2.76 8.58 -8.88
N GLY A 246 -2.00 7.49 -8.87
CA GLY A 246 -1.13 7.18 -7.75
C GLY A 246 0.01 6.24 -8.10
N ILE A 247 1.01 6.20 -7.23
CA ILE A 247 2.16 5.31 -7.29
C ILE A 247 2.39 4.71 -5.90
N ARG A 248 2.41 3.39 -5.82
CA ARG A 248 2.84 2.66 -4.62
C ARG A 248 4.29 2.24 -4.81
N PHE A 249 5.11 2.51 -3.82
CA PHE A 249 6.54 2.16 -3.84
C PHE A 249 6.79 0.88 -3.05
N ASP A 250 7.24 -0.13 -3.76
CA ASP A 250 7.65 -1.43 -3.23
C ASP A 250 8.89 -1.28 -2.34
N VAL A 251 8.92 -1.99 -1.20
CA VAL A 251 10.01 -1.92 -0.21
C VAL A 251 10.36 -0.46 0.13
N GLY A 252 9.35 0.35 0.37
CA GLY A 252 9.47 1.81 0.48
C GLY A 252 10.42 2.32 1.56
N ASN A 253 10.66 1.52 2.60
CA ASN A 253 11.61 1.83 3.68
C ASN A 253 13.09 1.68 3.29
N GLU A 254 13.39 1.02 2.19
CA GLU A 254 14.77 0.82 1.72
C GLU A 254 15.16 1.73 0.56
N VAL A 255 14.22 2.50 0.03
CA VAL A 255 14.48 3.55 -0.97
C VAL A 255 15.03 4.79 -0.26
N SER A 256 16.05 5.44 -0.84
CA SER A 256 16.70 6.56 -0.17
C SER A 256 15.76 7.78 0.00
N HIS A 257 15.81 8.44 1.15
CA HIS A 257 15.05 9.66 1.43
C HIS A 257 15.31 10.77 0.40
N SER A 258 16.56 10.90 -0.08
CA SER A 258 16.90 11.91 -1.10
C SER A 258 16.18 11.65 -2.43
N PHE A 259 16.01 10.39 -2.81
CA PHE A 259 15.26 10.00 -4.00
C PHE A 259 13.76 10.28 -3.84
N LEU A 260 13.19 9.87 -2.70
CA LEU A 260 11.77 10.10 -2.42
C LEU A 260 11.42 11.60 -2.44
N LYS A 261 12.26 12.44 -1.82
CA LYS A 261 12.10 13.91 -1.86
C LYS A 261 12.26 14.48 -3.26
N TYR A 262 13.17 13.93 -4.05
CA TYR A 262 13.33 14.33 -5.46
C TYR A 262 12.10 13.96 -6.30
N LEU A 263 11.61 12.73 -6.16
CA LEU A 263 10.39 12.26 -6.83
C LEU A 263 9.17 13.06 -6.40
N ASN A 264 8.93 13.22 -5.11
CA ASN A 264 7.80 13.98 -4.59
C ASN A 264 7.75 15.38 -5.23
N ARG A 265 8.84 16.16 -5.15
CA ARG A 265 8.92 17.50 -5.74
C ARG A 265 8.68 17.50 -7.26
N THR A 266 9.22 16.53 -7.96
CA THR A 266 9.08 16.42 -9.42
C THR A 266 7.65 16.10 -9.81
N LEU A 267 7.06 15.11 -9.16
CA LEU A 267 5.74 14.59 -9.50
C LEU A 267 4.61 15.48 -8.98
N LYS A 268 4.73 16.05 -7.77
CA LYS A 268 3.75 17.00 -7.25
C LYS A 268 3.73 18.33 -8.02
N LYS A 269 4.85 18.72 -8.62
CA LYS A 269 4.89 19.87 -9.55
C LYS A 269 4.14 19.56 -10.85
N LEU A 270 4.18 18.32 -11.33
CA LEU A 270 3.47 17.86 -12.52
C LEU A 270 1.97 17.69 -12.24
N ASN A 271 1.65 17.01 -11.14
CA ASN A 271 0.28 16.76 -10.69
C ASN A 271 0.22 16.81 -9.15
N PRO A 272 -0.24 17.92 -8.54
CA PRO A 272 -0.37 18.04 -7.10
C PRO A 272 -1.30 16.98 -6.46
N GLU A 273 -2.27 16.49 -7.26
CA GLU A 273 -3.25 15.49 -6.83
C GLU A 273 -2.75 14.03 -6.99
N LEU A 274 -1.50 13.81 -7.40
CA LEU A 274 -0.94 12.46 -7.48
C LEU A 274 -0.74 11.88 -6.08
N PHE A 275 -1.24 10.67 -5.84
CA PHE A 275 -1.08 9.97 -4.57
C PHE A 275 0.21 9.14 -4.53
N LEU A 276 1.06 9.36 -3.52
CA LEU A 276 2.32 8.64 -3.31
C LEU A 276 2.22 7.76 -2.06
N LEU A 277 2.19 6.45 -2.25
CA LEU A 277 2.01 5.45 -1.20
C LEU A 277 3.30 4.64 -0.99
N GLY A 278 3.81 4.58 0.24
CA GLY A 278 4.95 3.73 0.59
C GLY A 278 4.52 2.37 1.16
N GLU A 279 5.18 1.29 0.76
CA GLU A 279 5.09 0.04 1.50
C GLU A 279 6.09 0.08 2.66
N ILE A 280 5.58 0.24 3.87
CA ILE A 280 6.38 0.21 5.10
C ILE A 280 5.59 -0.55 6.16
N TRP A 281 6.20 -1.57 6.75
CA TRP A 281 5.53 -2.50 7.65
C TRP A 281 5.53 -2.06 9.12
N MET A 282 6.23 -0.97 9.43
CA MET A 282 6.48 -0.48 10.78
C MET A 282 6.15 0.99 10.94
N ASP A 283 6.60 1.63 12.04
CA ASP A 283 6.53 3.07 12.24
C ASP A 283 7.15 3.82 11.05
N SER A 284 6.35 4.66 10.43
CA SER A 284 6.67 5.34 9.19
C SER A 284 6.79 6.87 9.33
N ALA A 285 6.88 7.37 10.57
CA ALA A 285 6.91 8.81 10.82
C ALA A 285 8.04 9.55 10.07
N GLN A 286 9.16 8.86 9.79
CA GLN A 286 10.29 9.45 9.05
C GLN A 286 9.96 9.80 7.60
N TRP A 287 9.07 9.03 6.96
CA TRP A 287 8.68 9.18 5.55
C TRP A 287 7.42 10.03 5.34
N LEU A 288 6.72 10.37 6.45
CA LEU A 288 5.44 11.07 6.42
C LEU A 288 5.57 12.53 6.91
N GLN A 289 6.63 13.20 6.47
CA GLN A 289 6.92 14.60 6.81
C GLN A 289 6.42 15.61 5.77
N GLY A 290 5.69 15.14 4.74
CA GLY A 290 5.09 15.98 3.70
C GLY A 290 5.93 16.18 2.44
N ASP A 291 7.15 15.64 2.39
CA ASP A 291 8.07 15.78 1.26
C ASP A 291 8.53 14.44 0.64
N GLU A 292 7.94 13.33 1.08
CA GLU A 292 8.18 11.98 0.56
C GLU A 292 6.87 11.30 0.20
N TYR A 293 6.33 10.40 1.05
CA TYR A 293 5.04 9.77 0.82
C TYR A 293 3.89 10.61 1.38
N ASP A 294 2.71 10.50 0.73
CA ASP A 294 1.45 11.02 1.26
C ASP A 294 0.87 10.07 2.31
N SER A 295 1.16 8.78 2.19
CA SER A 295 0.65 7.72 3.07
C SER A 295 1.52 6.47 2.99
N VAL A 296 1.23 5.53 3.87
CA VAL A 296 1.84 4.20 3.89
C VAL A 296 0.79 3.12 4.05
N MET A 297 1.12 1.89 3.59
CA MET A 297 0.33 0.70 3.87
C MET A 297 0.33 0.44 5.39
N ASN A 298 -0.86 0.43 6.00
CA ASN A 298 -1.00 0.42 7.46
C ASN A 298 -1.01 -1.01 8.01
N TYR A 299 0.15 -1.68 7.96
CA TYR A 299 0.33 -3.01 8.54
C TYR A 299 0.07 -3.07 10.06
N PRO A 300 0.43 -2.05 10.87
CA PRO A 300 0.06 -2.02 12.29
C PRO A 300 -1.45 -2.09 12.55
N PHE A 301 -2.28 -1.55 11.67
CA PHE A 301 -3.74 -1.70 11.71
C PHE A 301 -4.13 -3.17 11.54
N MET A 302 -3.65 -3.84 10.50
CA MET A 302 -3.91 -5.25 10.22
C MET A 302 -3.47 -6.14 11.39
N GLU A 303 -2.27 -5.91 11.92
CA GLU A 303 -1.72 -6.66 13.06
C GLU A 303 -2.58 -6.49 14.32
N SER A 304 -3.08 -5.29 14.59
CA SER A 304 -3.94 -5.04 15.74
C SER A 304 -5.27 -5.80 15.66
N LEU A 305 -5.86 -5.88 14.47
CA LEU A 305 -7.06 -6.70 14.24
C LEU A 305 -6.76 -8.18 14.45
N GLN A 306 -5.62 -8.64 13.94
CA GLN A 306 -5.18 -10.03 14.10
C GLN A 306 -5.00 -10.38 15.58
N ASN A 307 -4.25 -9.57 16.33
CA ASN A 307 -4.00 -9.80 17.78
C ASN A 307 -5.30 -9.88 18.59
N PHE A 308 -6.30 -9.04 18.23
CA PHE A 308 -7.58 -9.04 18.94
C PHE A 308 -8.49 -10.21 18.52
N TRP A 309 -8.80 -10.36 17.22
CA TRP A 309 -9.83 -11.32 16.78
C TRP A 309 -9.30 -12.72 16.49
N VAL A 310 -8.05 -12.85 16.03
CA VAL A 310 -7.46 -14.13 15.59
C VAL A 310 -6.65 -14.77 16.68
N ASP A 311 -5.56 -14.12 17.10
CA ASP A 311 -4.60 -14.67 18.06
C ASP A 311 -5.11 -14.57 19.49
N LYS A 312 -6.05 -13.68 19.76
CA LYS A 312 -6.69 -13.42 21.06
C LYS A 312 -5.69 -13.07 22.15
N THR A 313 -4.56 -12.48 21.74
CA THR A 313 -3.48 -12.01 22.65
C THR A 313 -3.75 -10.62 23.22
N ALA A 314 -4.66 -9.86 22.64
CA ALA A 314 -5.07 -8.52 23.06
C ALA A 314 -6.52 -8.52 23.55
N ASP A 315 -6.85 -7.69 24.54
CA ASP A 315 -8.21 -7.35 24.92
C ASP A 315 -8.70 -6.04 24.25
N SER A 316 -9.90 -5.55 24.61
CA SER A 316 -10.45 -4.32 24.03
C SER A 316 -9.67 -3.07 24.42
N ARG A 317 -9.02 -3.05 25.59
CA ARG A 317 -8.16 -1.96 26.03
C ARG A 317 -6.86 -1.95 25.22
N ASP A 318 -6.24 -3.11 25.04
CA ASP A 318 -5.04 -3.27 24.24
C ASP A 318 -5.29 -2.84 22.78
N PHE A 319 -6.42 -3.26 22.21
CA PHE A 319 -6.81 -2.86 20.86
C PHE A 319 -6.99 -1.34 20.74
N MET A 320 -7.70 -0.72 21.68
CA MET A 320 -7.88 0.73 21.74
C MET A 320 -6.53 1.46 21.83
N TYR A 321 -5.61 0.99 22.68
CA TYR A 321 -4.27 1.58 22.79
C TYR A 321 -3.44 1.40 21.53
N ALA A 322 -3.52 0.24 20.89
CA ALA A 322 -2.83 -0.01 19.63
C ALA A 322 -3.32 0.94 18.52
N MET A 323 -4.64 1.14 18.40
CA MET A 323 -5.21 2.09 17.44
C MET A 323 -4.86 3.55 17.76
N ASN A 324 -4.97 3.95 19.04
CA ASN A 324 -4.56 5.29 19.46
C ASN A 324 -3.08 5.54 19.21
N ARG A 325 -2.22 4.54 19.39
CA ARG A 325 -0.80 4.63 19.05
C ARG A 325 -0.63 4.91 17.55
N VAL A 326 -1.29 4.14 16.68
CA VAL A 326 -1.23 4.36 15.22
C VAL A 326 -1.62 5.80 14.87
N TYR A 327 -2.76 6.28 15.39
CA TYR A 327 -3.27 7.62 15.08
C TYR A 327 -2.49 8.76 15.76
N SER A 328 -1.71 8.48 16.81
CA SER A 328 -0.86 9.48 17.46
C SER A 328 0.55 9.57 16.88
N MET A 329 0.98 8.60 16.06
CA MET A 329 2.29 8.62 15.42
C MET A 329 2.37 9.63 14.28
N TYR A 330 1.24 9.94 13.64
CA TYR A 330 1.19 10.76 12.42
C TYR A 330 0.30 11.99 12.60
N PRO A 331 0.54 13.06 11.81
CA PRO A 331 -0.39 14.19 11.73
C PRO A 331 -1.78 13.75 11.28
N GLU A 332 -2.80 14.51 11.68
CA GLU A 332 -4.20 14.25 11.37
C GLU A 332 -4.47 14.07 9.87
N GLN A 333 -3.83 14.89 9.04
CA GLN A 333 -3.94 14.83 7.58
C GLN A 333 -3.50 13.47 7.03
N ILE A 334 -2.47 12.86 7.63
CA ILE A 334 -1.99 11.53 7.26
C ILE A 334 -2.95 10.45 7.76
N ASN A 335 -3.50 10.59 8.97
CA ASN A 335 -4.43 9.60 9.54
C ASN A 335 -5.67 9.40 8.66
N ARG A 336 -6.13 10.46 7.98
CA ARG A 336 -7.27 10.40 7.05
C ARG A 336 -6.99 9.57 5.80
N VAL A 337 -5.73 9.39 5.43
CA VAL A 337 -5.30 8.70 4.20
C VAL A 337 -4.45 7.46 4.46
N LEU A 338 -4.26 7.03 5.72
CA LEU A 338 -3.58 5.76 6.03
C LEU A 338 -4.23 4.62 5.27
N PHE A 339 -3.41 3.84 4.57
CA PHE A 339 -3.88 2.82 3.64
C PHE A 339 -4.17 1.50 4.38
N ASN A 340 -5.39 1.39 4.93
CA ASN A 340 -5.82 0.26 5.74
C ASN A 340 -6.22 -0.93 4.89
N HIS A 341 -5.82 -2.12 5.30
CA HIS A 341 -6.13 -3.40 4.64
C HIS A 341 -6.24 -4.52 5.66
N LEU A 342 -6.93 -5.61 5.30
CA LEU A 342 -6.98 -6.83 6.10
C LEU A 342 -5.94 -7.86 5.65
N ASP A 343 -5.68 -7.90 4.36
CA ASP A 343 -4.73 -8.80 3.70
C ASP A 343 -4.15 -8.13 2.45
N THR A 344 -3.07 -8.71 1.95
CA THR A 344 -2.38 -8.31 0.72
C THR A 344 -1.89 -9.57 -0.02
N HIS A 345 -1.22 -9.37 -1.14
CA HIS A 345 -0.58 -10.45 -1.89
C HIS A 345 0.64 -11.08 -1.19
N ASP A 346 1.13 -10.48 -0.10
CA ASP A 346 2.27 -10.96 0.70
C ASP A 346 1.85 -11.59 2.03
N THR A 347 0.56 -11.57 2.34
CA THR A 347 0.04 -12.09 3.60
C THR A 347 -0.94 -13.23 3.38
N MET A 348 -1.12 -14.07 4.40
CA MET A 348 -2.23 -15.02 4.41
C MET A 348 -3.57 -14.26 4.28
N ARG A 349 -4.53 -14.81 3.54
CA ARG A 349 -5.87 -14.24 3.40
C ARG A 349 -6.53 -14.01 4.75
N ALA A 350 -7.18 -12.87 4.90
CA ALA A 350 -7.88 -12.52 6.15
C ALA A 350 -8.93 -13.58 6.54
N ARG A 351 -9.68 -14.10 5.55
CA ARG A 351 -10.65 -15.18 5.79
C ARG A 351 -9.99 -16.46 6.34
N THR A 352 -8.83 -16.83 5.80
CA THR A 352 -8.11 -18.04 6.25
C THR A 352 -7.60 -17.91 7.69
N ARG A 353 -7.22 -16.71 8.11
CA ARG A 353 -6.79 -16.44 9.49
C ARG A 353 -7.93 -16.51 10.50
N CYS A 354 -9.16 -16.18 10.06
CA CYS A 354 -10.33 -16.16 10.94
C CYS A 354 -10.88 -17.57 11.18
N ALA A 355 -11.26 -17.87 12.42
CA ALA A 355 -11.86 -19.15 12.79
C ALA A 355 -13.21 -19.40 12.09
N ASP A 356 -13.97 -18.32 11.86
CA ASP A 356 -15.31 -18.34 11.27
C ASP A 356 -15.57 -17.12 10.39
N LEU A 357 -16.65 -17.16 9.64
CA LEU A 357 -17.07 -16.05 8.76
C LEU A 357 -17.52 -14.81 9.53
N ASP A 358 -18.13 -14.96 10.70
CA ASP A 358 -18.60 -13.83 11.49
C ASP A 358 -17.42 -12.97 11.97
N THR A 359 -16.35 -13.61 12.45
CA THR A 359 -15.09 -12.94 12.82
C THR A 359 -14.49 -12.20 11.63
N PHE A 360 -14.52 -12.79 10.44
CA PHE A 360 -14.02 -12.15 9.22
C PHE A 360 -14.87 -10.93 8.84
N TYR A 361 -16.20 -11.03 8.87
CA TYR A 361 -17.10 -9.93 8.54
C TYR A 361 -17.05 -8.78 9.55
N ILE A 362 -16.82 -9.08 10.83
CA ILE A 362 -16.58 -8.04 11.85
C ILE A 362 -15.31 -7.26 11.51
N GLN A 363 -14.22 -7.92 11.12
CA GLN A 363 -13.00 -7.22 10.71
C GLN A 363 -13.23 -6.35 9.47
N GLN A 364 -14.02 -6.79 8.49
CA GLN A 364 -14.42 -5.95 7.36
C GLN A 364 -15.21 -4.70 7.81
N ALA A 365 -16.14 -4.85 8.76
CA ALA A 365 -16.89 -3.73 9.30
C ALA A 365 -15.96 -2.73 10.01
N VAL A 366 -14.99 -3.19 10.77
CA VAL A 366 -13.99 -2.33 11.43
C VAL A 366 -13.12 -1.62 10.40
N LEU A 367 -12.65 -2.32 9.35
CA LEU A 367 -11.91 -1.72 8.23
C LEU A 367 -12.69 -0.55 7.61
N MET A 368 -14.01 -0.71 7.41
CA MET A 368 -14.85 0.30 6.77
C MET A 368 -15.23 1.47 7.69
N THR A 369 -15.07 1.33 9.00
CA THR A 369 -15.55 2.31 9.96
C THR A 369 -14.47 3.05 10.74
N LEU A 370 -13.23 2.58 10.74
CA LEU A 370 -12.11 3.29 11.35
C LEU A 370 -11.46 4.32 10.40
N PRO A 371 -10.70 5.33 10.94
CA PRO A 371 -9.99 6.32 10.14
C PRO A 371 -9.00 5.70 9.15
N GLY A 372 -8.78 6.39 8.03
CA GLY A 372 -7.89 5.98 6.96
C GLY A 372 -8.62 5.75 5.63
N THR A 373 -7.93 5.55 4.53
CA THR A 373 -8.48 5.02 3.28
C THR A 373 -8.49 3.48 3.32
N VAL A 374 -9.34 2.85 2.54
CA VAL A 374 -9.57 1.40 2.61
C VAL A 374 -9.06 0.71 1.37
N CYS A 375 -8.35 -0.41 1.54
CA CYS A 375 -7.99 -1.30 0.45
C CYS A 375 -8.55 -2.71 0.68
N ILE A 376 -9.19 -3.24 -0.35
CA ILE A 376 -9.66 -4.62 -0.44
C ILE A 376 -8.74 -5.37 -1.40
N TYR A 377 -8.10 -6.43 -0.95
CA TYR A 377 -7.34 -7.30 -1.83
C TYR A 377 -8.32 -8.18 -2.64
N TYR A 378 -8.09 -8.36 -3.95
CA TYR A 378 -9.02 -9.09 -4.82
C TYR A 378 -9.41 -10.44 -4.20
N GLY A 379 -10.70 -10.74 -4.23
CA GLY A 379 -11.25 -11.97 -3.64
C GLY A 379 -11.63 -11.85 -2.14
N THR A 380 -11.20 -10.81 -1.43
CA THR A 380 -11.61 -10.60 -0.03
C THR A 380 -13.10 -10.32 0.08
N GLU A 381 -13.72 -9.69 -0.93
CA GLU A 381 -15.17 -9.43 -1.00
C GLU A 381 -16.02 -10.70 -1.17
N ILE A 382 -15.39 -11.81 -1.55
CA ILE A 382 -16.05 -13.13 -1.66
C ILE A 382 -15.58 -14.09 -0.56
N ALA A 383 -14.89 -13.59 0.46
CA ALA A 383 -14.30 -14.40 1.53
C ALA A 383 -13.34 -15.49 1.00
N MET A 384 -12.53 -15.16 -0.01
CA MET A 384 -11.56 -16.08 -0.60
C MET A 384 -10.54 -16.53 0.44
N GLU A 385 -10.31 -17.85 0.50
CA GLU A 385 -9.29 -18.48 1.35
C GLU A 385 -7.97 -18.66 0.61
N GLY A 386 -6.86 -18.58 1.36
CA GLY A 386 -5.51 -18.84 0.89
C GLY A 386 -4.50 -18.67 2.01
N GLY A 387 -3.54 -19.60 2.08
CA GLY A 387 -2.44 -19.58 3.03
C GLY A 387 -1.38 -18.51 2.72
N HIS A 388 -0.14 -18.78 3.12
CA HIS A 388 0.98 -17.91 2.77
C HIS A 388 1.24 -17.91 1.25
N ASP A 389 1.97 -16.90 0.76
CA ASP A 389 2.46 -16.87 -0.62
C ASP A 389 3.10 -18.23 -1.02
N PRO A 390 2.71 -18.80 -2.17
CA PRO A 390 1.83 -18.27 -3.22
C PRO A 390 0.33 -18.62 -3.08
N ASP A 391 -0.11 -19.35 -2.06
CA ASP A 391 -1.49 -19.82 -1.95
C ASP A 391 -2.51 -18.67 -1.75
N CYS A 392 -2.08 -17.54 -1.18
CA CYS A 392 -2.91 -16.33 -1.10
C CYS A 392 -3.21 -15.68 -2.47
N ARG A 393 -2.55 -16.15 -3.55
CA ARG A 393 -2.61 -15.58 -4.91
C ARG A 393 -3.42 -16.47 -5.88
N LYS A 394 -4.50 -17.10 -5.39
CA LYS A 394 -5.42 -17.90 -6.22
C LYS A 394 -6.14 -17.04 -7.27
N THR A 395 -6.56 -17.65 -8.37
CA THR A 395 -7.36 -16.97 -9.40
C THR A 395 -8.74 -16.61 -8.89
N MET A 396 -9.34 -15.53 -9.47
CA MET A 396 -10.74 -15.20 -9.19
C MET A 396 -11.69 -16.26 -9.75
N PRO A 397 -12.63 -16.78 -8.93
CA PRO A 397 -13.60 -17.81 -9.34
C PRO A 397 -14.79 -17.19 -10.07
N TRP A 398 -14.58 -16.62 -11.25
CA TRP A 398 -15.59 -15.83 -11.95
C TRP A 398 -16.87 -16.64 -12.23
N ARG A 399 -16.76 -17.94 -12.57
CA ARG A 399 -17.93 -18.80 -12.81
C ARG A 399 -18.82 -18.93 -11.59
N GLN A 400 -18.22 -19.13 -10.41
CA GLN A 400 -18.96 -19.22 -9.15
C GLN A 400 -19.55 -17.85 -8.74
N ILE A 401 -18.81 -16.77 -8.98
CA ILE A 401 -19.30 -15.39 -8.75
C ILE A 401 -20.55 -15.15 -9.61
N GLU A 402 -20.49 -15.46 -10.89
CA GLU A 402 -21.60 -15.29 -11.84
C GLU A 402 -22.80 -16.22 -11.51
N ALA A 403 -22.52 -17.40 -10.95
CA ALA A 403 -23.54 -18.31 -10.42
C ALA A 403 -24.17 -17.82 -9.11
N GLY A 404 -23.59 -16.80 -8.47
CA GLY A 404 -24.10 -16.21 -7.23
C GLY A 404 -23.73 -16.98 -5.95
N GLU A 405 -22.72 -17.85 -6.00
CA GLU A 405 -22.28 -18.65 -4.85
C GLU A 405 -21.78 -17.78 -3.70
N PHE A 406 -21.23 -16.59 -3.98
CA PHE A 406 -20.66 -15.66 -3.00
C PHE A 406 -21.55 -14.44 -2.73
N ARG A 407 -22.83 -14.47 -3.15
CA ARG A 407 -23.74 -13.31 -3.10
C ARG A 407 -23.80 -12.68 -1.71
N TYR A 408 -23.88 -13.47 -0.65
CA TYR A 408 -23.95 -12.95 0.71
C TYR A 408 -22.72 -12.09 1.07
N SER A 409 -21.53 -12.60 0.85
CA SER A 409 -20.27 -11.88 1.14
C SER A 409 -20.15 -10.60 0.30
N GLN A 410 -20.50 -10.68 -0.98
CA GLN A 410 -20.47 -9.52 -1.89
C GLN A 410 -21.44 -8.42 -1.47
N GLU A 411 -22.70 -8.78 -1.16
CA GLU A 411 -23.72 -7.80 -0.72
C GLU A 411 -23.35 -7.18 0.64
N LEU A 412 -22.75 -7.95 1.55
CA LEU A 412 -22.25 -7.43 2.82
C LEU A 412 -21.12 -6.42 2.58
N THR A 413 -20.11 -6.76 1.79
CA THR A 413 -19.00 -5.85 1.45
C THR A 413 -19.52 -4.59 0.75
N LYS A 414 -20.43 -4.74 -0.21
CA LYS A 414 -21.09 -3.64 -0.92
C LYS A 414 -21.86 -2.73 0.05
N GLY A 415 -22.60 -3.33 0.99
CA GLY A 415 -23.33 -2.61 2.04
C GLY A 415 -22.39 -1.81 2.95
N LEU A 416 -21.27 -2.38 3.36
CA LEU A 416 -20.27 -1.71 4.18
C LEU A 416 -19.57 -0.56 3.42
N ILE A 417 -19.27 -0.72 2.14
CA ILE A 417 -18.74 0.35 1.28
C ILE A 417 -19.78 1.48 1.16
N ALA A 418 -21.06 1.14 0.93
CA ALA A 418 -22.13 2.11 0.84
C ALA A 418 -22.30 2.87 2.16
N LEU A 419 -22.24 2.18 3.32
CA LEU A 419 -22.26 2.78 4.65
C LEU A 419 -21.15 3.83 4.79
N ARG A 420 -19.89 3.47 4.48
CA ARG A 420 -18.77 4.39 4.55
C ARG A 420 -18.94 5.61 3.65
N LYS A 421 -19.47 5.44 2.45
CA LYS A 421 -19.74 6.54 1.51
C LYS A 421 -20.87 7.45 1.97
N THR A 422 -21.88 6.87 2.60
CA THR A 422 -23.07 7.61 3.07
C THR A 422 -22.75 8.50 4.26
N TYR A 423 -21.86 8.07 5.15
CA TYR A 423 -21.54 8.76 6.39
C TYR A 423 -20.14 9.38 6.33
N PRO A 424 -20.00 10.71 6.06
CA PRO A 424 -18.71 11.38 5.96
C PRO A 424 -17.82 11.22 7.19
N GLN A 425 -18.41 11.16 8.38
CA GLN A 425 -17.69 10.96 9.64
C GLN A 425 -16.86 9.68 9.67
N LEU A 426 -17.22 8.63 8.91
CA LEU A 426 -16.44 7.40 8.82
C LEU A 426 -15.11 7.59 8.05
N ARG A 427 -14.99 8.68 7.29
CA ARG A 427 -13.80 9.08 6.55
C ARG A 427 -12.95 10.13 7.27
N GLY A 428 -13.50 10.69 8.36
CA GLY A 428 -12.79 11.62 9.24
C GLY A 428 -11.81 10.88 10.19
N GLU A 429 -11.15 11.63 11.04
CA GLU A 429 -10.17 11.12 12.00
C GLU A 429 -10.73 10.92 13.41
N LYS A 430 -11.85 11.58 13.73
CA LYS A 430 -12.41 11.57 15.09
C LYS A 430 -12.97 10.20 15.47
N ILE A 431 -12.56 9.71 16.63
CA ILE A 431 -13.05 8.47 17.24
C ILE A 431 -13.19 8.66 18.76
N ILE A 432 -14.26 8.18 19.34
CA ILE A 432 -14.48 8.15 20.79
C ILE A 432 -14.62 6.69 21.18
N TRP A 433 -13.65 6.20 21.95
CA TRP A 433 -13.64 4.85 22.42
C TRP A 433 -14.49 4.69 23.69
N HIS A 434 -15.24 3.59 23.77
CA HIS A 434 -15.96 3.16 24.96
C HIS A 434 -15.39 1.83 25.43
N HIS A 435 -14.79 1.83 26.63
CA HIS A 435 -14.21 0.64 27.23
C HIS A 435 -15.13 0.10 28.31
N ASP A 436 -15.42 -1.20 28.27
CA ASP A 436 -16.16 -1.93 29.30
C ASP A 436 -15.28 -3.04 29.88
N GLU A 437 -14.88 -2.87 31.16
CA GLU A 437 -14.02 -3.84 31.87
C GLU A 437 -14.71 -5.19 32.07
N GLN A 438 -16.05 -5.23 32.08
CA GLN A 438 -16.81 -6.48 32.23
C GLN A 438 -16.87 -7.29 30.93
N HIS A 439 -16.65 -6.61 29.79
CA HIS A 439 -16.70 -7.22 28.47
C HIS A 439 -15.40 -6.97 27.68
N PRO A 440 -14.26 -7.56 28.11
CA PRO A 440 -12.95 -7.27 27.51
C PRO A 440 -12.80 -7.71 26.05
N ARG A 441 -13.81 -8.40 25.50
CA ARG A 441 -13.86 -8.80 24.09
C ARG A 441 -14.82 -7.94 23.24
N LEU A 442 -15.41 -6.89 23.82
CA LEU A 442 -16.28 -5.96 23.12
C LEU A 442 -15.49 -4.73 22.67
N ILE A 443 -15.50 -4.46 21.37
CA ILE A 443 -15.03 -3.20 20.78
C ILE A 443 -16.23 -2.30 20.57
N CYS A 444 -16.19 -1.12 21.19
CA CYS A 444 -17.24 -0.11 21.06
C CYS A 444 -16.61 1.28 20.86
N TYR A 445 -17.08 2.01 19.86
CA TYR A 445 -16.63 3.37 19.56
C TYR A 445 -17.68 4.17 18.80
N ASP A 446 -17.66 5.47 18.98
CA ASP A 446 -18.41 6.42 18.18
C ASP A 446 -17.55 7.06 17.11
N ARG A 447 -18.15 7.39 15.98
CA ARG A 447 -17.58 8.20 14.92
C ARG A 447 -18.38 9.50 14.84
N PRO A 448 -18.02 10.52 15.67
CA PRO A 448 -18.77 11.77 15.71
C PRO A 448 -18.63 12.52 14.39
N GLY A 449 -19.75 13.10 13.91
CA GLY A 449 -19.73 14.04 12.82
C GLY A 449 -19.17 15.41 13.27
N GLU A 450 -18.86 16.27 12.31
CA GLU A 450 -18.62 17.68 12.60
C GLU A 450 -19.92 18.29 13.10
N THR A 451 -19.88 18.92 14.28
CA THR A 451 -21.00 19.67 14.86
C THR A 451 -21.03 21.08 14.29
#